data_953d33d7694339864b1eefa8b0e21728
#
_entry.id   953d33d7694339864b1eefa8b0e21728
#
_cell.length_a   1.000
_cell.length_b   1.000
_cell.length_c   1.000
_cell.angle_alpha   90.00
_cell.angle_beta   90.00
_cell.angle_gamma   90.00
#
_symmetry.space_group_name_H-M   'P 1'
#
loop_
_entity.id
_entity.type
_entity.pdbx_description
1 polymer ?
#
loop_
_entity_poly.entity_id
_entity_poly.type
_entity_poly.pdbx_seq_one_letter_code
_entity_poly.pdbx_strand_id
1 'polypeptide(L)'
;MLIFDLVIWMLIISGLAMWALGLYGRRFVPRVSAATPYVILMFSAGAWAMLYALDLLAPTLALKVLFHNLRFVFLPFISVLEVWLVIAFVRKNEWLRPDWAAAVCVIPVVSVALALTSPLHTLFRYNFSIDTSGPIAVLQYNESPFFTLFILYSLALLVLAIIILAVESLRQGTLLHEQTLLLLAALAFPTVVNYLNVLGVSPVQGVNMTTPLLWISAILYTAALFRYRFLDIIPIARSRLIETMNAPLFLLDMDG
;
A
#
# COMPACT_ATOMS: atom_id res chain seq x y z
N MET A 1 9.44 -11.34 26.65
CA MET A 1 8.09 -10.88 26.96
C MET A 1 7.87 -9.45 26.46
N LEU A 2 8.59 -8.46 26.95
CA LEU A 2 8.41 -7.03 26.57
C LEU A 2 8.53 -6.75 25.06
N ILE A 3 9.50 -7.35 24.35
CA ILE A 3 9.70 -7.18 22.90
C ILE A 3 8.54 -7.79 22.11
N PHE A 4 8.07 -8.98 22.53
CA PHE A 4 6.93 -9.65 21.92
C PHE A 4 5.66 -8.78 22.02
N ASP A 5 5.34 -8.32 23.25
CA ASP A 5 4.18 -7.46 23.48
C ASP A 5 4.27 -6.17 22.66
N LEU A 6 5.44 -5.55 22.57
CA LEU A 6 5.66 -4.34 21.77
C LEU A 6 5.34 -4.58 20.29
N VAL A 7 5.85 -5.67 19.69
CA VAL A 7 5.59 -5.99 18.27
C VAL A 7 4.11 -6.25 18.02
N ILE A 8 3.43 -6.99 18.91
CA ILE A 8 1.99 -7.24 18.78
C ILE A 8 1.19 -5.95 18.86
N TRP A 9 1.48 -5.08 19.83
CA TRP A 9 0.81 -3.78 19.94
C TRP A 9 1.07 -2.90 18.73
N MET A 10 2.31 -2.86 18.20
CA MET A 10 2.62 -2.13 16.98
C MET A 10 1.81 -2.63 15.78
N LEU A 11 1.62 -3.94 15.62
CA LEU A 11 0.81 -4.51 14.55
C LEU A 11 -0.67 -4.15 14.70
N ILE A 12 -1.22 -4.26 15.91
CA ILE A 12 -2.62 -3.92 16.19
C ILE A 12 -2.86 -2.42 15.95
N ILE A 13 -2.01 -1.56 16.49
CA ILE A 13 -2.11 -0.10 16.31
C ILE A 13 -1.98 0.25 14.81
N SER A 14 -1.02 -0.35 14.11
CA SER A 14 -0.85 -0.16 12.66
C SER A 14 -2.11 -0.55 11.88
N GLY A 15 -2.67 -1.72 12.17
CA GLY A 15 -3.90 -2.19 11.52
C GLY A 15 -5.10 -1.28 11.78
N LEU A 16 -5.33 -0.90 13.05
CA LEU A 16 -6.42 0.00 13.44
C LEU A 16 -6.24 1.41 12.84
N ALA A 17 -5.01 1.93 12.83
CA ALA A 17 -4.70 3.22 12.21
C ALA A 17 -5.02 3.21 10.72
N MET A 18 -4.61 2.16 9.98
CA MET A 18 -4.91 2.03 8.56
C MET A 18 -6.42 1.93 8.31
N TRP A 19 -7.18 1.18 9.11
CA TRP A 19 -8.64 1.13 8.98
C TRP A 19 -9.30 2.48 9.29
N ALA A 20 -8.84 3.19 10.34
CA ALA A 20 -9.33 4.53 10.65
C ALA A 20 -9.05 5.52 9.51
N LEU A 21 -7.85 5.49 8.92
CA LEU A 21 -7.49 6.31 7.76
C LEU A 21 -8.28 5.91 6.50
N GLY A 22 -8.53 4.61 6.31
CA GLY A 22 -9.43 4.12 5.25
C GLY A 22 -10.86 4.64 5.40
N LEU A 23 -11.43 4.61 6.61
CA LEU A 23 -12.75 5.20 6.92
C LEU A 23 -12.76 6.72 6.68
N TYR A 24 -11.71 7.41 7.06
CA TYR A 24 -11.54 8.83 6.76
C TYR A 24 -11.52 9.08 5.24
N GLY A 25 -10.77 8.29 4.49
CA GLY A 25 -10.65 8.38 3.03
C GLY A 25 -11.97 8.15 2.28
N ARG A 26 -12.89 7.33 2.81
CA ARG A 26 -14.23 7.10 2.22
C ARG A 26 -15.02 8.38 1.98
N ARG A 27 -14.83 9.41 2.79
CA ARG A 27 -15.50 10.71 2.66
C ARG A 27 -15.13 11.43 1.37
N PHE A 28 -13.98 11.08 0.77
CA PHE A 28 -13.44 11.72 -0.43
C PHE A 28 -13.68 10.92 -1.72
N VAL A 29 -14.20 9.70 -1.62
CA VAL A 29 -14.46 8.82 -2.79
C VAL A 29 -15.27 9.52 -3.89
N PRO A 30 -16.33 10.31 -3.62
CA PRO A 30 -17.07 11.02 -4.67
C PRO A 30 -16.30 12.17 -5.33
N ARG A 31 -15.19 12.62 -4.73
CA ARG A 31 -14.52 13.87 -5.13
C ARG A 31 -13.09 13.66 -5.63
N VAL A 32 -12.44 12.59 -5.20
CA VAL A 32 -11.02 12.31 -5.45
C VAL A 32 -10.89 10.95 -6.11
N SER A 33 -10.44 10.92 -7.35
CA SER A 33 -10.28 9.67 -8.12
C SER A 33 -9.40 8.63 -7.41
N ALA A 34 -8.31 9.07 -6.78
CA ALA A 34 -7.41 8.19 -6.03
C ALA A 34 -7.95 7.71 -4.67
N ALA A 35 -9.12 8.22 -4.21
CA ALA A 35 -9.67 7.85 -2.92
C ALA A 35 -10.17 6.39 -2.88
N THR A 36 -10.74 5.87 -3.97
CA THR A 36 -11.20 4.48 -4.04
C THR A 36 -10.05 3.48 -3.85
N PRO A 37 -8.98 3.48 -4.69
CA PRO A 37 -7.86 2.58 -4.49
C PRO A 37 -7.17 2.80 -3.15
N TYR A 38 -7.07 4.03 -2.65
CA TYR A 38 -6.55 4.32 -1.31
C TYR A 38 -7.35 3.61 -0.21
N VAL A 39 -8.68 3.72 -0.24
CA VAL A 39 -9.55 3.08 0.78
C VAL A 39 -9.36 1.57 0.78
N ILE A 40 -9.36 0.94 -0.41
CA ILE A 40 -9.17 -0.51 -0.54
C ILE A 40 -7.77 -0.89 -0.04
N LEU A 41 -6.74 -0.11 -0.39
CA LEU A 41 -5.36 -0.32 0.07
C LEU A 41 -5.27 -0.28 1.60
N MET A 42 -5.88 0.73 2.24
CA MET A 42 -5.86 0.88 3.70
C MET A 42 -6.56 -0.30 4.40
N PHE A 43 -7.71 -0.75 3.90
CA PHE A 43 -8.41 -1.90 4.47
C PHE A 43 -7.63 -3.21 4.27
N SER A 44 -7.03 -3.41 3.10
CA SER A 44 -6.21 -4.60 2.79
C SER A 44 -4.94 -4.65 3.64
N ALA A 45 -4.21 -3.54 3.74
CA ALA A 45 -2.99 -3.45 4.54
C ALA A 45 -3.29 -3.57 6.05
N GLY A 46 -4.41 -3.01 6.53
CA GLY A 46 -4.86 -3.18 7.90
C GLY A 46 -5.22 -4.62 8.23
N ALA A 47 -5.94 -5.32 7.34
CA ALA A 47 -6.24 -6.73 7.49
C ALA A 47 -4.97 -7.59 7.48
N TRP A 48 -4.01 -7.28 6.61
CA TRP A 48 -2.71 -7.94 6.61
C TRP A 48 -1.97 -7.77 7.95
N ALA A 49 -1.95 -6.57 8.52
CA ALA A 49 -1.31 -6.32 9.82
C ALA A 49 -2.00 -7.09 10.96
N MET A 50 -3.33 -7.10 11.00
CA MET A 50 -4.09 -7.85 12.00
C MET A 50 -3.86 -9.36 11.91
N LEU A 51 -3.86 -9.91 10.69
CA LEU A 51 -3.57 -11.33 10.48
C LEU A 51 -2.12 -11.68 10.85
N TYR A 52 -1.19 -10.74 10.71
CA TYR A 52 0.18 -10.96 11.17
C TYR A 52 0.28 -10.99 12.70
N ALA A 53 -0.45 -10.14 13.39
CA ALA A 53 -0.54 -10.22 14.85
C ALA A 53 -1.11 -11.57 15.30
N LEU A 54 -2.17 -12.06 14.64
CA LEU A 54 -2.76 -13.38 14.93
C LEU A 54 -1.80 -14.53 14.61
N ASP A 55 -1.03 -14.45 13.53
CA ASP A 55 0.02 -15.42 13.19
C ASP A 55 1.08 -15.50 14.30
N LEU A 56 1.58 -14.36 14.79
CA LEU A 56 2.56 -14.34 15.88
C LEU A 56 1.98 -14.86 17.21
N LEU A 57 0.72 -14.55 17.51
CA LEU A 57 0.01 -14.99 18.70
C LEU A 57 -0.39 -16.47 18.66
N ALA A 58 -0.45 -17.09 17.48
CA ALA A 58 -0.93 -18.46 17.33
C ALA A 58 -0.04 -19.47 18.07
N PRO A 59 -0.63 -20.32 18.96
CA PRO A 59 0.13 -21.24 19.82
C PRO A 59 0.55 -22.52 19.10
N THR A 60 -0.07 -22.85 17.96
CA THR A 60 0.18 -24.13 17.25
C THR A 60 0.63 -23.88 15.81
N LEU A 61 1.39 -24.83 15.24
CA LEU A 61 1.82 -24.76 13.84
C LEU A 61 0.63 -24.61 12.89
N ALA A 62 -0.45 -25.36 13.11
CA ALA A 62 -1.64 -25.32 12.26
C ALA A 62 -2.28 -23.92 12.22
N LEU A 63 -2.43 -23.27 13.37
CA LEU A 63 -2.98 -21.92 13.46
C LEU A 63 -2.02 -20.88 12.88
N LYS A 64 -0.71 -21.01 13.07
CA LYS A 64 0.30 -20.14 12.43
C LYS A 64 0.21 -20.25 10.92
N VAL A 65 0.18 -21.44 10.35
CA VAL A 65 0.03 -21.68 8.92
C VAL A 65 -1.30 -21.10 8.42
N LEU A 66 -2.39 -21.27 9.15
CA LEU A 66 -3.69 -20.72 8.79
C LEU A 66 -3.67 -19.20 8.68
N PHE A 67 -3.26 -18.49 9.74
CA PHE A 67 -3.23 -17.02 9.73
C PHE A 67 -2.20 -16.49 8.73
N HIS A 68 -1.06 -17.15 8.61
CA HIS A 68 -0.05 -16.82 7.62
C HIS A 68 -0.57 -16.95 6.18
N ASN A 69 -1.35 -17.99 5.87
CA ASN A 69 -1.97 -18.16 4.56
C ASN A 69 -3.09 -17.14 4.32
N LEU A 70 -3.90 -16.83 5.33
CA LEU A 70 -4.95 -15.80 5.22
C LEU A 70 -4.39 -14.40 4.91
N ARG A 71 -3.16 -14.09 5.30
CA ARG A 71 -2.49 -12.83 4.93
C ARG A 71 -2.38 -12.67 3.42
N PHE A 72 -2.22 -13.76 2.68
CA PHE A 72 -2.11 -13.76 1.22
C PHE A 72 -3.43 -13.47 0.50
N VAL A 73 -4.56 -13.42 1.20
CA VAL A 73 -5.81 -12.90 0.62
C VAL A 73 -5.67 -11.40 0.28
N PHE A 74 -4.86 -10.68 1.04
CA PHE A 74 -4.70 -9.22 0.90
C PHE A 74 -3.36 -8.81 0.29
N LEU A 75 -2.27 -9.42 0.76
CA LEU A 75 -0.90 -9.04 0.42
C LEU A 75 -0.63 -8.95 -1.10
N PRO A 76 -1.04 -9.91 -1.95
CA PRO A 76 -0.73 -9.87 -3.36
C PRO A 76 -1.38 -8.71 -4.12
N PHE A 77 -2.46 -8.13 -3.58
CA PHE A 77 -3.16 -7.02 -4.21
C PHE A 77 -2.60 -5.65 -3.82
N ILE A 78 -1.72 -5.55 -2.82
CA ILE A 78 -1.18 -4.27 -2.35
C ILE A 78 -0.46 -3.56 -3.48
N SER A 79 0.47 -4.20 -4.18
CA SER A 79 1.21 -3.59 -5.30
C SER A 79 0.31 -3.22 -6.49
N VAL A 80 -0.74 -4.00 -6.75
CA VAL A 80 -1.76 -3.66 -7.77
C VAL A 80 -2.53 -2.40 -7.38
N LEU A 81 -2.93 -2.31 -6.10
CA LEU A 81 -3.64 -1.15 -5.57
C LEU A 81 -2.76 0.10 -5.56
N GLU A 82 -1.47 -0.03 -5.32
CA GLU A 82 -0.50 1.06 -5.41
C GLU A 82 -0.36 1.59 -6.84
N VAL A 83 -0.28 0.71 -7.84
CA VAL A 83 -0.30 1.12 -9.26
C VAL A 83 -1.60 1.83 -9.59
N TRP A 84 -2.76 1.27 -9.20
CA TRP A 84 -4.06 1.91 -9.42
C TRP A 84 -4.13 3.29 -8.75
N LEU A 85 -3.66 3.39 -7.50
CA LEU A 85 -3.65 4.65 -6.76
C LEU A 85 -2.82 5.72 -7.49
N VAL A 86 -1.63 5.36 -7.98
CA VAL A 86 -0.76 6.27 -8.71
C VAL A 86 -1.39 6.71 -10.04
N ILE A 87 -1.94 5.77 -10.83
CA ILE A 87 -2.63 6.09 -12.08
C ILE A 87 -3.78 7.08 -11.83
N ALA A 88 -4.58 6.81 -10.79
CA ALA A 88 -5.69 7.69 -10.41
C ALA A 88 -5.22 9.05 -9.87
N PHE A 89 -4.05 9.10 -9.20
CA PHE A 89 -3.44 10.33 -8.70
C PHE A 89 -2.96 11.23 -9.85
N VAL A 90 -2.27 10.66 -10.85
CA VAL A 90 -1.80 11.40 -12.04
C VAL A 90 -2.91 11.64 -13.07
N ARG A 91 -4.15 11.25 -12.76
CA ARG A 91 -5.36 11.45 -13.58
C ARG A 91 -5.31 10.77 -14.96
N LYS A 92 -4.67 9.61 -15.05
CA LYS A 92 -4.58 8.78 -16.27
C LYS A 92 -5.55 7.59 -16.21
N ASN A 93 -6.81 7.84 -15.79
CA ASN A 93 -7.81 6.78 -15.61
C ASN A 93 -8.13 6.01 -16.91
N GLU A 94 -7.88 6.58 -18.07
CA GLU A 94 -7.96 5.92 -19.36
C GLU A 94 -7.03 4.71 -19.50
N TRP A 95 -5.98 4.62 -18.67
CA TRP A 95 -5.07 3.47 -18.61
C TRP A 95 -5.67 2.29 -17.84
N LEU A 96 -6.72 2.53 -17.03
CA LEU A 96 -7.39 1.51 -16.22
C LEU A 96 -8.43 0.74 -17.05
N ARG A 97 -7.99 0.13 -18.16
CA ARG A 97 -8.85 -0.73 -18.97
C ARG A 97 -9.11 -2.05 -18.25
N PRO A 98 -10.34 -2.61 -18.36
CA PRO A 98 -10.69 -3.89 -17.73
C PRO A 98 -9.75 -5.04 -18.08
N ASP A 99 -9.30 -5.09 -19.34
CA ASP A 99 -8.40 -6.14 -19.85
C ASP A 99 -7.06 -6.11 -19.10
N TRP A 100 -6.50 -4.91 -18.90
CA TRP A 100 -5.26 -4.70 -18.16
C TRP A 100 -5.42 -5.01 -16.68
N ALA A 101 -6.53 -4.57 -16.09
CA ALA A 101 -6.83 -4.85 -14.68
C ALA A 101 -6.94 -6.36 -14.44
N ALA A 102 -7.63 -7.09 -15.36
CA ALA A 102 -7.72 -8.54 -15.28
C ALA A 102 -6.34 -9.20 -15.43
N ALA A 103 -5.53 -8.80 -16.42
CA ALA A 103 -4.20 -9.36 -16.64
C ALA A 103 -3.25 -9.17 -15.43
N VAL A 104 -3.25 -7.96 -14.85
CA VAL A 104 -2.44 -7.66 -13.66
C VAL A 104 -2.93 -8.42 -12.42
N CYS A 105 -4.21 -8.77 -12.31
CA CYS A 105 -4.73 -9.54 -11.18
C CYS A 105 -4.49 -11.06 -11.29
N VAL A 106 -4.02 -11.60 -12.41
CA VAL A 106 -3.80 -13.06 -12.59
C VAL A 106 -2.82 -13.61 -11.55
N ILE A 107 -1.61 -13.03 -11.43
CA ILE A 107 -0.59 -13.50 -10.48
C ILE A 107 -1.08 -13.38 -9.04
N PRO A 108 -1.65 -12.24 -8.57
CA PRO A 108 -2.29 -12.13 -7.27
C PRO A 108 -3.32 -13.22 -6.99
N VAL A 109 -4.26 -13.45 -7.89
CA VAL A 109 -5.34 -14.45 -7.71
C VAL A 109 -4.76 -15.86 -7.59
N VAL A 110 -3.82 -16.22 -8.48
CA VAL A 110 -3.13 -17.52 -8.41
C VAL A 110 -2.33 -17.64 -7.10
N SER A 111 -1.66 -16.57 -6.66
CA SER A 111 -0.92 -16.56 -5.40
C SER A 111 -1.83 -16.79 -4.19
N VAL A 112 -3.04 -16.19 -4.17
CA VAL A 112 -4.05 -16.45 -3.13
C VAL A 112 -4.44 -17.92 -3.14
N ALA A 113 -4.81 -18.47 -4.29
CA ALA A 113 -5.23 -19.87 -4.40
C ALA A 113 -4.13 -20.83 -3.91
N LEU A 114 -2.90 -20.64 -4.38
CA LEU A 114 -1.75 -21.44 -3.98
C LEU A 114 -1.38 -21.24 -2.49
N ALA A 115 -1.51 -20.04 -1.95
CA ALA A 115 -1.24 -19.79 -0.53
C ALA A 115 -2.25 -20.49 0.37
N LEU A 116 -3.54 -20.41 0.06
CA LEU A 116 -4.59 -21.04 0.86
C LEU A 116 -4.53 -22.57 0.80
N THR A 117 -4.02 -23.13 -0.29
CA THR A 117 -3.87 -24.58 -0.47
C THR A 117 -2.45 -25.08 -0.17
N SER A 118 -1.52 -24.22 0.26
CA SER A 118 -0.11 -24.56 0.46
C SER A 118 0.18 -25.76 1.39
N PRO A 119 -0.66 -26.12 2.39
CA PRO A 119 -0.45 -27.35 3.15
C PRO A 119 -0.60 -28.63 2.32
N LEU A 120 -1.22 -28.57 1.13
CA LEU A 120 -1.51 -29.72 0.27
C LEU A 120 -0.48 -29.93 -0.86
N HIS A 121 0.44 -28.99 -1.07
CA HIS A 121 1.41 -29.02 -2.18
C HIS A 121 2.65 -28.20 -1.88
N THR A 122 3.67 -28.32 -2.75
CA THR A 122 4.95 -27.58 -2.65
C THR A 122 5.05 -26.41 -3.64
N LEU A 123 3.93 -26.02 -4.30
CA LEU A 123 3.92 -25.04 -5.39
C LEU A 123 4.10 -23.58 -4.94
N PHE A 124 3.90 -23.29 -3.66
CA PHE A 124 4.03 -21.95 -3.13
C PHE A 124 5.00 -21.88 -1.96
N ARG A 125 4.64 -22.47 -0.82
CA ARG A 125 5.48 -22.62 0.37
C ARG A 125 5.30 -24.03 0.94
N TYR A 126 6.34 -24.59 1.52
CA TYR A 126 6.34 -25.96 2.02
C TYR A 126 7.32 -26.11 3.20
N ASN A 127 7.32 -27.28 3.86
CA ASN A 127 8.16 -27.59 5.03
C ASN A 127 7.96 -26.58 6.18
N PHE A 128 6.69 -26.38 6.57
CA PHE A 128 6.36 -25.47 7.65
C PHE A 128 6.87 -25.98 9.00
N SER A 129 7.55 -25.11 9.76
CA SER A 129 8.04 -25.36 11.11
C SER A 129 7.94 -24.09 11.94
N ILE A 130 8.07 -24.22 13.27
CA ILE A 130 8.14 -23.07 14.17
C ILE A 130 9.58 -22.86 14.56
N ASP A 131 10.12 -21.68 14.27
CA ASP A 131 11.41 -21.25 14.77
C ASP A 131 11.23 -20.55 16.13
N THR A 132 11.90 -21.08 17.14
CA THR A 132 11.90 -20.56 18.52
C THR A 132 13.29 -20.07 18.94
N SER A 133 14.22 -19.91 18.01
CA SER A 133 15.59 -19.43 18.30
C SER A 133 15.63 -17.96 18.69
N GLY A 134 14.65 -17.18 18.24
CA GLY A 134 14.51 -15.76 18.54
C GLY A 134 13.58 -15.49 19.75
N PRO A 135 13.39 -14.21 20.10
CA PRO A 135 12.51 -13.80 21.19
C PRO A 135 11.02 -14.03 20.89
N ILE A 136 10.66 -14.29 19.65
CA ILE A 136 9.30 -14.53 19.16
C ILE A 136 9.30 -15.82 18.32
N ALA A 137 8.36 -16.72 18.61
CA ALA A 137 8.16 -17.93 17.83
C ALA A 137 7.55 -17.58 16.45
N VAL A 138 8.33 -17.69 15.39
CA VAL A 138 7.92 -17.35 14.02
C VAL A 138 7.73 -18.57 13.15
N LEU A 139 6.86 -18.47 12.14
CA LEU A 139 6.69 -19.52 11.14
C LEU A 139 7.87 -19.52 10.18
N GLN A 140 8.54 -20.67 10.04
CA GLN A 140 9.57 -20.92 9.06
C GLN A 140 9.05 -21.85 7.96
N TYR A 141 9.47 -21.63 6.72
CA TYR A 141 9.06 -22.40 5.55
C TYR A 141 10.10 -22.29 4.44
N ASN A 142 10.04 -23.20 3.48
CA ASN A 142 10.78 -23.12 2.23
C ASN A 142 9.92 -22.47 1.15
N GLU A 143 10.55 -21.68 0.28
CA GLU A 143 9.91 -20.97 -0.82
C GLU A 143 10.05 -21.77 -2.13
N SER A 144 8.98 -21.74 -2.93
CA SER A 144 9.00 -22.31 -4.28
C SER A 144 9.45 -21.28 -5.32
N PRO A 145 9.79 -21.70 -6.55
CA PRO A 145 10.05 -20.77 -7.65
C PRO A 145 8.86 -19.84 -7.96
N PHE A 146 7.62 -20.31 -7.77
CA PHE A 146 6.45 -19.46 -7.98
C PHE A 146 6.34 -18.37 -6.91
N PHE A 147 6.71 -18.64 -5.66
CA PHE A 147 6.77 -17.62 -4.62
C PHE A 147 7.79 -16.53 -4.98
N THR A 148 8.96 -16.91 -5.47
CA THR A 148 9.98 -15.96 -5.97
C THR A 148 9.44 -15.14 -7.14
N LEU A 149 8.73 -15.77 -8.09
CA LEU A 149 8.05 -15.06 -9.20
C LEU A 149 7.04 -14.03 -8.68
N PHE A 150 6.23 -14.40 -7.69
CA PHE A 150 5.28 -13.48 -7.04
C PHE A 150 5.98 -12.27 -6.41
N ILE A 151 7.11 -12.48 -5.69
CA ILE A 151 7.87 -11.38 -5.09
C ILE A 151 8.45 -10.45 -6.17
N LEU A 152 9.06 -11.01 -7.22
CA LEU A 152 9.60 -10.23 -8.35
C LEU A 152 8.50 -9.45 -9.08
N TYR A 153 7.35 -10.07 -9.27
CA TYR A 153 6.17 -9.41 -9.86
C TYR A 153 5.69 -8.22 -9.01
N SER A 154 5.57 -8.41 -7.69
CA SER A 154 5.15 -7.34 -6.78
C SER A 154 6.14 -6.19 -6.77
N LEU A 155 7.45 -6.49 -6.79
CA LEU A 155 8.50 -5.49 -6.90
C LEU A 155 8.44 -4.74 -8.24
N ALA A 156 8.21 -5.46 -9.35
CA ALA A 156 8.07 -4.84 -10.68
C ALA A 156 6.89 -3.88 -10.75
N LEU A 157 5.75 -4.22 -10.14
CA LEU A 157 4.60 -3.32 -10.04
C LEU A 157 4.90 -2.08 -9.21
N LEU A 158 5.60 -2.23 -8.09
CA LEU A 158 6.00 -1.08 -7.26
C LEU A 158 6.94 -0.14 -8.03
N VAL A 159 7.96 -0.70 -8.71
CA VAL A 159 8.87 0.08 -9.57
C VAL A 159 8.08 0.77 -10.67
N LEU A 160 7.12 0.08 -11.29
CA LEU A 160 6.23 0.67 -12.29
C LEU A 160 5.43 1.85 -11.73
N ALA A 161 4.86 1.72 -10.53
CA ALA A 161 4.14 2.80 -9.86
C ALA A 161 5.04 4.02 -9.64
N ILE A 162 6.27 3.83 -9.17
CA ILE A 162 7.26 4.90 -8.98
C ILE A 162 7.62 5.56 -10.31
N ILE A 163 7.86 4.77 -11.37
CA ILE A 163 8.18 5.31 -12.71
C ILE A 163 7.00 6.13 -13.26
N ILE A 164 5.78 5.61 -13.20
CA ILE A 164 4.59 6.33 -13.65
C ILE A 164 4.46 7.67 -12.91
N LEU A 165 4.58 7.64 -11.58
CA LEU A 165 4.49 8.84 -10.76
C LEU A 165 5.59 9.85 -11.12
N ALA A 166 6.84 9.43 -11.24
CA ALA A 166 7.95 10.29 -11.57
C ALA A 166 7.82 10.91 -12.98
N VAL A 167 7.55 10.06 -13.99
CA VAL A 167 7.45 10.53 -15.40
C VAL A 167 6.28 11.50 -15.59
N GLU A 168 5.08 11.15 -15.08
CA GLU A 168 3.93 12.03 -15.25
C GLU A 168 4.05 13.32 -14.43
N SER A 169 4.65 13.26 -13.25
CA SER A 169 4.91 14.45 -12.43
C SER A 169 5.99 15.36 -13.05
N LEU A 170 7.00 14.79 -13.70
CA LEU A 170 7.98 15.56 -14.48
C LEU A 170 7.31 16.27 -15.67
N ARG A 171 6.46 15.56 -16.42
CA ARG A 171 5.73 16.13 -17.57
C ARG A 171 4.79 17.26 -17.17
N GLN A 172 4.20 17.17 -15.99
CA GLN A 172 3.27 18.17 -15.45
C GLN A 172 3.98 19.30 -14.69
N GLY A 173 5.30 19.24 -14.54
CA GLY A 173 6.07 20.18 -13.71
C GLY A 173 5.78 20.09 -12.21
N THR A 174 5.20 18.96 -11.75
CA THR A 174 4.75 18.77 -10.36
C THR A 174 5.64 17.85 -9.54
N LEU A 175 6.79 17.39 -10.09
CA LEU A 175 7.65 16.41 -9.43
C LEU A 175 8.13 16.88 -8.05
N LEU A 176 8.46 18.15 -7.90
CA LEU A 176 8.92 18.73 -6.64
C LEU A 176 7.77 19.21 -5.73
N HIS A 177 6.53 19.04 -6.13
CA HIS A 177 5.39 19.35 -5.26
C HIS A 177 5.36 18.41 -4.06
N GLU A 178 5.05 18.94 -2.90
CA GLU A 178 5.00 18.18 -1.64
C GLU A 178 4.13 16.92 -1.74
N GLN A 179 3.01 16.99 -2.46
CA GLN A 179 2.13 15.83 -2.70
C GLN A 179 2.84 14.67 -3.38
N THR A 180 3.59 14.96 -4.45
CA THR A 180 4.33 13.96 -5.21
C THR A 180 5.45 13.36 -4.36
N LEU A 181 6.18 14.19 -3.64
CA LEU A 181 7.27 13.74 -2.75
C LEU A 181 6.75 12.87 -1.61
N LEU A 182 5.62 13.24 -1.00
CA LEU A 182 4.97 12.43 0.04
C LEU A 182 4.49 11.09 -0.52
N LEU A 183 3.95 11.07 -1.74
CA LEU A 183 3.48 9.84 -2.37
C LEU A 183 4.66 8.92 -2.74
N LEU A 184 5.77 9.50 -3.25
CA LEU A 184 7.02 8.75 -3.49
C LEU A 184 7.58 8.17 -2.19
N ALA A 185 7.60 8.96 -1.12
CA ALA A 185 8.04 8.50 0.19
C ALA A 185 7.13 7.37 0.73
N ALA A 186 5.81 7.47 0.55
CA ALA A 186 4.85 6.45 0.96
C ALA A 186 5.06 5.11 0.25
N LEU A 187 5.36 5.15 -1.07
CA LEU A 187 5.67 3.96 -1.87
C LEU A 187 7.03 3.36 -1.51
N ALA A 188 8.06 4.20 -1.34
CA ALA A 188 9.42 3.74 -1.10
C ALA A 188 9.64 3.21 0.32
N PHE A 189 8.95 3.76 1.33
CA PHE A 189 9.20 3.45 2.74
C PHE A 189 9.07 1.95 3.07
N PRO A 190 7.99 1.23 2.72
CA PRO A 190 7.87 -0.20 3.02
C PRO A 190 8.96 -1.02 2.34
N THR A 191 9.36 -0.62 1.14
CA THR A 191 10.42 -1.30 0.37
C THR A 191 11.76 -1.15 1.06
N VAL A 192 12.11 0.05 1.52
CA VAL A 192 13.35 0.31 2.26
C VAL A 192 13.37 -0.53 3.54
N VAL A 193 12.28 -0.53 4.32
CA VAL A 193 12.19 -1.33 5.55
C VAL A 193 12.31 -2.82 5.25
N ASN A 194 11.64 -3.31 4.20
CA ASN A 194 11.73 -4.72 3.80
C ASN A 194 13.15 -5.09 3.37
N TYR A 195 13.83 -4.22 2.63
CA TYR A 195 15.22 -4.44 2.21
C TYR A 195 16.17 -4.51 3.42
N LEU A 196 15.98 -3.63 4.41
CA LEU A 196 16.75 -3.70 5.67
C LEU A 196 16.51 -5.01 6.44
N ASN A 197 15.26 -5.51 6.45
CA ASN A 197 14.97 -6.83 7.03
C ASN A 197 15.73 -7.97 6.30
N VAL A 198 15.76 -7.94 4.96
CA VAL A 198 16.49 -8.95 4.14
C VAL A 198 17.99 -8.90 4.40
N LEU A 199 18.56 -7.71 4.62
CA LEU A 199 19.98 -7.53 4.99
C LEU A 199 20.30 -7.92 6.44
N GLY A 200 19.31 -8.41 7.20
CA GLY A 200 19.48 -8.77 8.60
C GLY A 200 19.54 -7.57 9.57
N VAL A 201 19.25 -6.36 9.09
CA VAL A 201 19.18 -5.12 9.90
C VAL A 201 17.77 -4.99 10.49
N SER A 202 17.27 -6.04 11.14
CA SER A 202 15.99 -6.00 11.84
C SER A 202 16.21 -5.85 13.33
N PRO A 203 15.50 -4.95 14.03
CA PRO A 203 15.58 -4.81 15.47
C PRO A 203 15.04 -6.05 16.22
N VAL A 204 14.25 -6.89 15.56
CA VAL A 204 13.70 -8.13 16.13
C VAL A 204 13.94 -9.27 15.15
N GLN A 205 14.79 -10.22 15.55
CA GLN A 205 15.18 -11.35 14.72
C GLN A 205 13.95 -12.20 14.35
N GLY A 206 13.83 -12.55 13.07
CA GLY A 206 12.74 -13.38 12.53
C GLY A 206 11.42 -12.63 12.30
N VAL A 207 11.30 -11.37 12.74
CA VAL A 207 10.09 -10.56 12.53
C VAL A 207 10.31 -9.56 11.39
N ASN A 208 9.40 -9.58 10.42
CA ASN A 208 9.39 -8.58 9.35
C ASN A 208 8.80 -7.26 9.86
N MET A 209 9.66 -6.26 10.08
CA MET A 209 9.26 -4.94 10.60
C MET A 209 8.52 -4.05 9.59
N THR A 210 8.43 -4.45 8.33
CA THR A 210 7.68 -3.69 7.32
C THR A 210 6.22 -3.52 7.75
N THR A 211 5.56 -4.61 8.16
CA THR A 211 4.13 -4.58 8.51
C THR A 211 3.83 -3.74 9.76
N PRO A 212 4.56 -3.86 10.89
CA PRO A 212 4.36 -2.98 12.05
C PRO A 212 4.53 -1.49 11.76
N LEU A 213 5.30 -1.12 10.73
CA LEU A 213 5.60 0.26 10.36
C LEU A 213 4.75 0.81 9.20
N LEU A 214 3.85 0.02 8.61
CA LEU A 214 3.02 0.44 7.47
C LEU A 214 2.14 1.67 7.76
N TRP A 215 1.77 1.92 9.01
CA TRP A 215 1.00 3.10 9.40
C TRP A 215 1.69 4.42 9.01
N ILE A 216 3.04 4.43 8.93
CA ILE A 216 3.82 5.59 8.48
C ILE A 216 3.48 5.88 7.01
N SER A 217 3.54 4.86 6.13
CA SER A 217 3.13 5.01 4.72
C SER A 217 1.66 5.43 4.61
N ALA A 218 0.79 4.88 5.46
CA ALA A 218 -0.63 5.24 5.46
C ALA A 218 -0.85 6.73 5.76
N ILE A 219 -0.10 7.32 6.71
CA ILE A 219 -0.12 8.76 6.99
C ILE A 219 0.40 9.55 5.79
N LEU A 220 1.51 9.13 5.18
CA LEU A 220 2.08 9.80 4.01
C LEU A 220 1.12 9.79 2.83
N TYR A 221 0.47 8.65 2.52
CA TYR A 221 -0.60 8.57 1.52
C TYR A 221 -1.75 9.51 1.84
N THR A 222 -2.20 9.52 3.10
CA THR A 222 -3.31 10.38 3.54
C THR A 222 -2.97 11.85 3.35
N ALA A 223 -1.78 12.27 3.77
CA ALA A 223 -1.31 13.64 3.61
C ALA A 223 -1.20 14.02 2.12
N ALA A 224 -0.58 13.17 1.29
CA ALA A 224 -0.45 13.41 -0.14
C ALA A 224 -1.80 13.58 -0.84
N LEU A 225 -2.80 12.74 -0.50
CA LEU A 225 -4.07 12.70 -1.23
C LEU A 225 -5.09 13.73 -0.74
N PHE A 226 -5.12 14.04 0.57
CA PHE A 226 -6.25 14.78 1.13
C PHE A 226 -5.86 16.13 1.75
N ARG A 227 -4.63 16.31 2.26
CA ARG A 227 -4.23 17.58 2.89
C ARG A 227 -4.10 18.72 1.89
N TYR A 228 -3.55 18.47 0.71
CA TYR A 228 -3.21 19.51 -0.25
C TYR A 228 -4.29 19.76 -1.31
N ARG A 229 -5.27 18.85 -1.49
CA ARG A 229 -6.38 19.05 -2.46
C ARG A 229 -7.49 19.96 -1.96
N PHE A 230 -7.49 20.35 -0.69
CA PHE A 230 -8.45 21.34 -0.17
C PHE A 230 -8.23 22.74 -0.77
N LEU A 231 -7.03 23.00 -1.31
CA LEU A 231 -6.67 24.26 -1.97
C LEU A 231 -6.99 24.27 -3.48
N ASP A 232 -7.17 23.11 -4.12
CA ASP A 232 -7.44 23.00 -5.58
C ASP A 232 -8.92 23.22 -5.94
N ILE A 233 -9.81 23.46 -4.98
CA ILE A 233 -11.21 23.83 -5.26
C ILE A 233 -11.32 25.30 -5.72
N ILE A 234 -10.33 26.12 -5.39
CA ILE A 234 -10.30 27.56 -5.72
C ILE A 234 -10.24 27.82 -7.24
N PRO A 235 -9.45 27.09 -8.09
CA PRO A 235 -9.42 27.34 -9.53
C PRO A 235 -10.76 27.07 -10.23
N ILE A 236 -11.50 26.04 -9.82
CA ILE A 236 -12.79 25.68 -10.45
C ILE A 236 -13.86 26.69 -10.06
N ALA A 237 -13.86 27.17 -8.82
CA ALA A 237 -14.75 28.24 -8.36
C ALA A 237 -14.39 29.55 -9.07
N ARG A 238 -13.11 29.84 -9.31
CA ARG A 238 -12.64 31.03 -10.01
C ARG A 238 -13.02 31.00 -11.49
N SER A 239 -12.87 29.89 -12.20
CA SER A 239 -13.29 29.74 -13.60
C SER A 239 -14.82 29.86 -13.74
N ARG A 240 -15.59 29.22 -12.86
CA ARG A 240 -17.06 29.36 -12.89
C ARG A 240 -17.55 30.73 -12.48
N LEU A 241 -16.87 31.41 -11.55
CA LEU A 241 -17.19 32.81 -11.22
C LEU A 241 -16.90 33.74 -12.39
N ILE A 242 -15.82 33.54 -13.12
CA ILE A 242 -15.49 34.32 -14.32
C ILE A 242 -16.49 34.03 -15.45
N GLU A 243 -16.92 32.78 -15.64
CA GLU A 243 -17.93 32.39 -16.64
C GLU A 243 -19.34 32.87 -16.31
N THR A 244 -19.67 33.03 -15.02
CA THR A 244 -21.01 33.54 -14.57
C THR A 244 -21.05 35.04 -14.39
N MET A 245 -19.92 35.75 -14.44
CA MET A 245 -19.86 37.20 -14.43
C MET A 245 -20.17 37.74 -15.83
N ASN A 246 -21.41 38.13 -16.05
CA ASN A 246 -21.88 38.85 -17.26
C ASN A 246 -21.37 40.32 -17.33
N ALA A 247 -20.33 40.68 -16.61
CA ALA A 247 -19.72 42.01 -16.62
C ALA A 247 -18.29 41.93 -17.21
N PRO A 248 -17.88 42.84 -18.08
CA PRO A 248 -16.54 42.93 -18.60
C PRO A 248 -15.56 43.20 -17.45
N LEU A 249 -14.56 42.33 -17.26
CA LEU A 249 -13.51 42.50 -16.28
C LEU A 249 -12.34 43.24 -16.97
N PHE A 250 -12.11 44.49 -16.58
CA PHE A 250 -10.92 45.22 -16.99
C PHE A 250 -9.85 45.05 -15.91
N LEU A 251 -8.75 44.39 -16.27
CA LEU A 251 -7.52 44.38 -15.48
C LEU A 251 -6.71 45.59 -15.91
N LEU A 252 -6.62 46.58 -15.04
CA LEU A 252 -5.69 47.70 -15.22
C LEU A 252 -4.39 47.35 -14.48
N ASP A 253 -3.29 47.35 -15.21
CA ASP A 253 -1.96 47.31 -14.61
C ASP A 253 -1.63 48.68 -13.97
N MET A 254 -0.92 48.68 -12.85
CA MET A 254 -0.62 49.91 -12.09
C MET A 254 0.38 50.82 -12.80
N ASP A 255 0.92 50.39 -13.93
CA ASP A 255 1.88 51.19 -14.74
C ASP A 255 1.24 51.92 -15.95
N GLY A 256 -0.10 52.00 -16.05
CA GLY A 256 -0.87 52.82 -16.98
C GLY A 256 -1.13 52.21 -18.34
#